data_8b03a6d952ddb29df6820c1bd012fc56
#
_entry.id   8b03a6d952ddb29df6820c1bd012fc56
#
_cell.length_a   1.000
_cell.length_b   1.000
_cell.length_c   1.000
_cell.angle_alpha   90.00
_cell.angle_beta   90.00
_cell.angle_gamma   90.00
#
_symmetry.space_group_name_H-M   'P 1'
#
loop_
_entity.id
_entity.type
_entity.pdbx_description
1 polymer ?
#
loop_
_entity_poly.entity_id
_entity_poly.type
_entity_poly.pdbx_seq_one_letter_code
_entity_poly.pdbx_strand_id
1 'polypeptide(L)'
;MNPLVPAVDPTPLPGPIWLLHLLWVLTFTIHLLMVNAVLGGTILSAVALLRERAGLGQARQGSDADRFGSAKRSERGQAGRGLAGPRLAARVASINTWAISFAITFAIAPLLFMQLLYGRFFYSATILLGRSWLTMLGLLTVAYFLNYIVKRRLKDGGTPLLAVLVQALLFLAIVGIQVAVSVLHQRPERWGAVSDRPWSVLGDPVFVPRYLHFVLAAVAMAGGVLAWWRMRRGEFDGEVRFGIQAALGATALQLPVGFWMLFALPREVLLGFMKGGPGTMMPLTLGILTGVGAIAVLALCLSPLAKPRLVRHAMELTVGTMVLMVITRHQLRGVYLAVENRGASGAVVPQWGVIGLFLLCLLGVAGLIGMVLRRAVRDRPGPSGDAA
;
A
#
# COMPACT_ATOMS: atom_id res chain seq x y z
N MET A 1 14.32 11.94 -29.82
CA MET A 1 13.11 12.29 -29.06
C MET A 1 11.89 11.69 -29.78
N ASN A 2 10.95 11.12 -29.02
CA ASN A 2 9.74 10.55 -29.60
C ASN A 2 8.80 11.69 -30.06
N PRO A 3 8.34 11.72 -31.34
CA PRO A 3 7.47 12.77 -31.88
C PRO A 3 6.09 12.82 -31.19
N LEU A 4 5.69 11.75 -30.52
CA LEU A 4 4.43 11.69 -29.75
C LEU A 4 4.52 12.35 -28.36
N VAL A 5 5.72 12.71 -27.89
CA VAL A 5 5.88 13.38 -26.60
C VAL A 5 5.57 14.87 -26.79
N PRO A 6 4.56 15.41 -26.08
CA PRO A 6 4.22 16.84 -26.17
C PRO A 6 5.41 17.74 -25.79
N ALA A 7 5.40 18.95 -26.29
CA ALA A 7 6.38 19.98 -25.91
C ALA A 7 6.41 20.19 -24.39
N VAL A 8 7.51 20.72 -23.90
CA VAL A 8 7.64 21.10 -22.48
C VAL A 8 6.67 22.24 -22.19
N ASP A 9 5.97 22.15 -21.07
CA ASP A 9 5.11 23.23 -20.59
C ASP A 9 5.97 24.48 -20.35
N PRO A 10 5.64 25.63 -20.95
CA PRO A 10 6.37 26.86 -20.74
C PRO A 10 6.16 27.47 -19.34
N THR A 11 5.19 26.98 -18.59
CA THR A 11 4.87 27.48 -17.24
C THR A 11 6.04 27.25 -16.29
N PRO A 12 6.54 28.30 -15.59
CA PRO A 12 7.64 28.11 -14.66
C PRO A 12 7.25 27.24 -13.46
N LEU A 13 8.21 26.47 -12.96
CA LEU A 13 7.99 25.66 -11.77
C LEU A 13 7.83 26.57 -10.53
N PRO A 14 6.87 26.27 -9.64
CA PRO A 14 6.56 27.12 -8.47
C PRO A 14 7.58 27.00 -7.34
N GLY A 15 8.63 26.24 -7.50
CA GLY A 15 9.69 26.07 -6.49
C GLY A 15 10.88 25.24 -6.96
N PRO A 16 11.89 25.11 -6.11
CA PRO A 16 13.07 24.32 -6.42
C PRO A 16 12.72 22.86 -6.72
N ILE A 17 13.30 22.30 -7.78
CA ILE A 17 12.99 20.95 -8.26
C ILE A 17 13.18 19.90 -7.15
N TRP A 18 14.24 20.00 -6.34
CA TRP A 18 14.51 19.06 -5.25
C TRP A 18 13.38 19.06 -4.20
N LEU A 19 12.80 20.24 -3.91
CA LEU A 19 11.69 20.38 -2.97
C LEU A 19 10.42 19.74 -3.52
N LEU A 20 10.12 19.96 -4.80
CA LEU A 20 8.96 19.34 -5.47
C LEU A 20 9.08 17.81 -5.49
N HIS A 21 10.28 17.27 -5.73
CA HIS A 21 10.54 15.83 -5.64
C HIS A 21 10.36 15.30 -4.21
N LEU A 22 10.87 16.00 -3.21
CA LEU A 22 10.70 15.63 -1.80
C LEU A 22 9.22 15.59 -1.40
N LEU A 23 8.47 16.64 -1.76
CA LEU A 23 7.04 16.73 -1.48
C LEU A 23 6.24 15.65 -2.21
N TRP A 24 6.63 15.33 -3.45
CA TRP A 24 6.04 14.20 -4.18
C TRP A 24 6.28 12.88 -3.45
N VAL A 25 7.51 12.57 -3.05
CA VAL A 25 7.85 11.33 -2.32
C VAL A 25 7.07 11.25 -1.00
N LEU A 26 7.03 12.33 -0.24
CA LEU A 26 6.33 12.39 1.05
C LEU A 26 4.83 12.14 0.89
N THR A 27 4.18 12.92 0.02
CA THR A 27 2.72 12.83 -0.17
C THR A 27 2.31 11.50 -0.81
N PHE A 28 3.11 10.99 -1.74
CA PHE A 28 2.87 9.67 -2.35
C PHE A 28 3.04 8.54 -1.34
N THR A 29 4.01 8.62 -0.43
CA THR A 29 4.18 7.65 0.66
C THR A 29 2.96 7.62 1.58
N ILE A 30 2.43 8.79 1.98
CA ILE A 30 1.22 8.88 2.81
C ILE A 30 0.02 8.25 2.08
N HIS A 31 -0.16 8.57 0.80
CA HIS A 31 -1.21 7.96 -0.02
C HIS A 31 -1.08 6.44 -0.07
N LEU A 32 0.13 5.92 -0.31
CA LEU A 32 0.37 4.48 -0.38
C LEU A 32 0.09 3.75 0.93
N LEU A 33 0.36 4.37 2.09
CA LEU A 33 0.01 3.78 3.38
C LEU A 33 -1.49 3.50 3.47
N MET A 34 -2.33 4.43 3.03
CA MET A 34 -3.79 4.26 3.02
C MET A 34 -4.24 3.21 2.01
N VAL A 35 -3.70 3.26 0.79
CA VAL A 35 -3.99 2.27 -0.27
C VAL A 35 -3.62 0.86 0.19
N ASN A 36 -2.45 0.68 0.79
CA ASN A 36 -2.00 -0.62 1.28
C ASN A 36 -2.89 -1.14 2.42
N ALA A 37 -3.34 -0.25 3.31
CA ALA A 37 -4.28 -0.64 4.38
C ALA A 37 -5.62 -1.13 3.79
N VAL A 38 -6.18 -0.41 2.81
CA VAL A 38 -7.45 -0.75 2.16
C VAL A 38 -7.34 -2.05 1.37
N LEU A 39 -6.40 -2.13 0.43
CA LEU A 39 -6.21 -3.28 -0.44
C LEU A 39 -5.81 -4.53 0.36
N GLY A 40 -4.73 -4.42 1.11
CA GLY A 40 -4.19 -5.54 1.88
C GLY A 40 -5.17 -6.01 2.96
N GLY A 41 -5.82 -5.09 3.68
CA GLY A 41 -6.85 -5.41 4.66
C GLY A 41 -8.03 -6.16 4.04
N THR A 42 -8.51 -5.73 2.87
CA THR A 42 -9.60 -6.40 2.16
C THR A 42 -9.19 -7.81 1.71
N ILE A 43 -7.98 -7.97 1.16
CA ILE A 43 -7.44 -9.30 0.78
C ILE A 43 -7.33 -10.21 2.02
N LEU A 44 -6.77 -9.72 3.13
CA LEU A 44 -6.67 -10.50 4.37
C LEU A 44 -8.04 -10.90 4.91
N SER A 45 -9.04 -10.03 4.81
CA SER A 45 -10.43 -10.33 5.19
C SER A 45 -11.01 -11.44 4.32
N ALA A 46 -10.81 -11.38 3.00
CA ALA A 46 -11.25 -12.42 2.08
C ALA A 46 -10.60 -13.77 2.41
N VAL A 47 -9.28 -13.80 2.63
CA VAL A 47 -8.54 -15.02 3.00
C VAL A 47 -9.01 -15.58 4.34
N ALA A 48 -9.25 -14.72 5.35
CA ALA A 48 -9.72 -15.16 6.66
C ALA A 48 -11.12 -15.79 6.59
N LEU A 49 -12.05 -15.17 5.84
CA LEU A 49 -13.40 -15.71 5.62
C LEU A 49 -13.39 -17.02 4.83
N LEU A 50 -12.52 -17.15 3.82
CA LEU A 50 -12.34 -18.40 3.07
C LEU A 50 -11.80 -19.53 3.95
N ARG A 51 -10.78 -19.24 4.76
CA ARG A 51 -10.20 -20.23 5.70
C ARG A 51 -11.24 -20.74 6.69
N GLU A 52 -12.07 -19.85 7.18
CA GLU A 52 -13.11 -20.20 8.12
C GLU A 52 -14.17 -21.09 7.47
N ARG A 53 -14.65 -20.72 6.26
CA ARG A 53 -15.61 -21.54 5.51
C ARG A 53 -15.04 -22.94 5.18
N ALA A 54 -13.73 -23.04 4.98
CA ALA A 54 -13.05 -24.32 4.73
C ALA A 54 -12.79 -25.15 6.02
N GLY A 55 -13.23 -24.69 7.20
CA GLY A 55 -13.00 -25.37 8.49
C GLY A 55 -11.54 -25.34 8.98
N LEU A 56 -10.65 -24.66 8.24
CA LEU A 56 -9.20 -24.64 8.56
C LEU A 56 -8.87 -23.78 9.79
N GLY A 57 -9.83 -22.95 10.26
CA GLY A 57 -9.67 -22.12 11.46
C GLY A 57 -9.84 -22.87 12.78
N GLN A 58 -10.63 -23.95 12.79
CA GLN A 58 -10.97 -24.68 14.01
C GLN A 58 -9.92 -25.74 14.39
N ALA A 59 -9.32 -26.43 13.43
CA ALA A 59 -8.33 -27.48 13.65
C ALA A 59 -7.03 -26.97 14.30
N ARG A 60 -6.64 -25.71 14.07
CA ARG A 60 -5.42 -25.12 14.65
C ARG A 60 -5.58 -24.58 16.07
N GLN A 61 -6.78 -24.16 16.47
CA GLN A 61 -7.03 -23.69 17.83
C GLN A 61 -7.00 -24.80 18.87
N GLY A 62 -7.37 -26.04 18.49
CA GLY A 62 -7.22 -27.22 19.33
C GLY A 62 -5.74 -27.57 19.59
N SER A 63 -4.90 -27.55 18.54
CA SER A 63 -3.48 -27.93 18.62
C SER A 63 -2.60 -26.92 19.37
N ASP A 64 -2.93 -25.62 19.31
CA ASP A 64 -2.15 -24.59 20.02
C ASP A 64 -2.55 -24.48 21.51
N ALA A 65 -3.81 -24.79 21.86
CA ALA A 65 -4.25 -24.86 23.27
C ALA A 65 -3.59 -26.05 24.03
N ASP A 66 -3.37 -27.16 23.34
CA ASP A 66 -2.70 -28.35 23.92
C ASP A 66 -1.18 -28.17 24.07
N ARG A 67 -0.54 -27.32 23.29
CA ARG A 67 0.90 -27.02 23.37
C ARG A 67 1.29 -26.00 24.43
N PHE A 68 0.36 -25.13 24.87
CA PHE A 68 0.61 -24.09 25.87
C PHE A 68 -0.12 -24.41 27.20
N GLY A 69 0.10 -25.59 27.72
CA GLY A 69 -0.16 -26.07 29.05
C GLY A 69 -1.25 -25.40 29.86
N SER A 70 -2.20 -26.19 30.29
CA SER A 70 -3.28 -25.92 31.25
C SER A 70 -2.89 -24.99 32.41
N ALA A 71 -3.16 -23.70 32.24
CA ALA A 71 -3.23 -22.78 33.35
C ALA A 71 -4.53 -21.98 33.28
N LYS A 72 -5.49 -22.37 34.14
CA LYS A 72 -6.76 -21.72 34.44
C LYS A 72 -7.78 -21.62 33.26
N ARG A 73 -8.52 -22.69 33.06
CA ARG A 73 -9.88 -22.67 32.49
C ARG A 73 -10.76 -21.80 33.40
N SER A 74 -10.79 -20.50 33.14
CA SER A 74 -11.79 -19.62 33.69
C SER A 74 -13.02 -19.64 32.77
N GLU A 75 -14.21 -19.68 33.34
CA GLU A 75 -15.54 -19.72 32.68
C GLU A 75 -15.83 -18.58 31.71
N ARG A 76 -14.89 -17.63 31.51
CA ARG A 76 -14.88 -16.64 30.44
C ARG A 76 -14.63 -17.22 29.03
N GLY A 77 -14.33 -18.52 28.91
CA GLY A 77 -13.97 -19.19 27.63
C GLY A 77 -15.12 -19.43 26.67
N GLN A 78 -16.38 -19.31 27.06
CA GLN A 78 -17.49 -19.61 26.15
C GLN A 78 -18.03 -18.39 25.39
N ALA A 79 -17.92 -17.20 25.92
CA ALA A 79 -18.35 -15.95 25.22
C ALA A 79 -17.37 -15.46 24.14
N GLY A 80 -16.15 -16.03 24.06
CA GLY A 80 -15.07 -15.60 23.17
C GLY A 80 -14.89 -16.39 21.87
N ARG A 81 -15.67 -17.45 21.63
CA ARG A 81 -15.55 -18.35 20.45
C ARG A 81 -16.19 -17.85 19.18
N GLY A 82 -16.41 -16.52 19.02
CA GLY A 82 -16.85 -15.99 17.73
C GLY A 82 -15.73 -16.14 16.68
N LEU A 83 -16.17 -16.50 15.50
CA LEU A 83 -15.41 -16.77 14.29
C LEU A 83 -14.36 -15.67 14.00
N ALA A 84 -13.08 -16.02 13.83
CA ALA A 84 -11.99 -15.05 13.64
C ALA A 84 -12.12 -14.27 12.33
N GLY A 85 -12.58 -14.92 11.25
CA GLY A 85 -12.75 -14.32 9.94
C GLY A 85 -13.75 -13.16 9.90
N PRO A 86 -15.00 -13.32 10.38
CA PRO A 86 -15.98 -12.23 10.46
C PRO A 86 -15.56 -11.09 11.35
N ARG A 87 -14.88 -11.35 12.46
CA ARG A 87 -14.34 -10.29 13.34
C ARG A 87 -13.27 -9.46 12.64
N LEU A 88 -12.33 -10.09 11.95
CA LEU A 88 -11.32 -9.39 11.16
C LEU A 88 -11.97 -8.60 10.04
N ALA A 89 -12.90 -9.20 9.28
CA ALA A 89 -13.61 -8.52 8.21
C ALA A 89 -14.42 -7.31 8.71
N ALA A 90 -15.06 -7.40 9.87
CA ALA A 90 -15.80 -6.28 10.49
C ALA A 90 -14.87 -5.12 10.87
N ARG A 91 -13.70 -5.42 11.42
CA ARG A 91 -12.68 -4.39 11.72
C ARG A 91 -12.18 -3.72 10.46
N VAL A 92 -11.80 -4.50 9.45
CA VAL A 92 -11.32 -3.97 8.18
C VAL A 92 -12.40 -3.13 7.50
N ALA A 93 -13.65 -3.59 7.44
CA ALA A 93 -14.75 -2.81 6.87
C ALA A 93 -14.98 -1.48 7.62
N SER A 94 -14.81 -1.47 8.95
CA SER A 94 -14.88 -0.25 9.74
C SER A 94 -13.71 0.70 9.46
N ILE A 95 -12.49 0.19 9.32
CA ILE A 95 -11.31 0.96 8.95
C ILE A 95 -11.45 1.48 7.52
N ASN A 96 -11.87 0.65 6.58
CA ASN A 96 -12.03 1.02 5.18
C ASN A 96 -13.02 2.17 4.98
N THR A 97 -14.00 2.33 5.87
CA THR A 97 -14.97 3.44 5.78
C THR A 97 -14.28 4.81 5.72
N TRP A 98 -13.23 5.01 6.50
CA TRP A 98 -12.45 6.26 6.50
C TRP A 98 -11.14 6.15 5.72
N ALA A 99 -10.52 4.96 5.66
CA ALA A 99 -9.25 4.77 4.97
C ALA A 99 -9.38 4.98 3.45
N ILE A 100 -10.51 4.58 2.82
CA ILE A 100 -10.78 4.84 1.40
C ILE A 100 -10.91 6.36 1.17
N SER A 101 -11.65 7.08 2.03
CA SER A 101 -11.79 8.53 1.92
C SER A 101 -10.44 9.24 2.03
N PHE A 102 -9.60 8.84 3.00
CA PHE A 102 -8.24 9.38 3.12
C PHE A 102 -7.34 8.97 1.95
N ALA A 103 -7.46 7.74 1.44
CA ALA A 103 -6.70 7.33 0.25
C ALA A 103 -7.03 8.23 -0.95
N ILE A 104 -8.30 8.56 -1.17
CA ILE A 104 -8.74 9.48 -2.23
C ILE A 104 -8.18 10.88 -1.99
N THR A 105 -8.35 11.43 -0.79
CA THR A 105 -7.92 12.79 -0.47
C THR A 105 -6.40 12.93 -0.57
N PHE A 106 -5.64 11.98 -0.04
CA PHE A 106 -4.18 11.99 -0.11
C PHE A 106 -3.63 11.66 -1.50
N ALA A 107 -4.44 11.19 -2.45
CA ALA A 107 -4.03 11.00 -3.84
C ALA A 107 -3.86 12.34 -4.58
N ILE A 108 -4.56 13.39 -4.15
CA ILE A 108 -4.60 14.69 -4.86
C ILE A 108 -3.21 15.32 -4.88
N ALA A 109 -2.54 15.42 -3.73
CA ALA A 109 -1.25 16.10 -3.63
C ALA A 109 -0.15 15.43 -4.49
N PRO A 110 0.12 14.10 -4.40
CA PRO A 110 1.10 13.47 -5.28
C PRO A 110 0.70 13.51 -6.76
N LEU A 111 -0.60 13.56 -7.08
CA LEU A 111 -1.07 13.75 -8.44
C LEU A 111 -0.69 15.14 -8.98
N LEU A 112 -0.89 16.19 -8.19
CA LEU A 112 -0.49 17.55 -8.56
C LEU A 112 1.02 17.68 -8.75
N PHE A 113 1.83 17.11 -7.86
CA PHE A 113 3.29 17.07 -8.05
C PHE A 113 3.71 16.24 -9.27
N MET A 114 2.98 15.16 -9.58
CA MET A 114 3.20 14.39 -10.80
C MET A 114 2.94 15.23 -12.05
N GLN A 115 1.88 16.03 -12.03
CA GLN A 115 1.53 16.95 -13.12
C GLN A 115 2.60 18.02 -13.31
N LEU A 116 3.10 18.61 -12.23
CA LEU A 116 4.17 19.61 -12.28
C LEU A 116 5.49 19.06 -12.83
N LEU A 117 5.89 17.86 -12.36
CA LEU A 117 7.19 17.30 -12.68
C LEU A 117 7.22 16.50 -13.99
N TYR A 118 6.10 15.85 -14.32
CA TYR A 118 6.02 14.87 -15.40
C TYR A 118 4.70 14.95 -16.20
N GLY A 119 4.05 16.12 -16.22
CA GLY A 119 2.70 16.31 -16.77
C GLY A 119 2.56 15.78 -18.18
N ARG A 120 3.46 16.16 -19.10
CA ARG A 120 3.42 15.73 -20.49
C ARG A 120 3.46 14.22 -20.70
N PHE A 121 4.11 13.48 -19.81
CA PHE A 121 4.15 12.01 -19.85
C PHE A 121 2.93 11.39 -19.17
N PHE A 122 2.55 11.94 -18.03
CA PHE A 122 1.44 11.42 -17.25
C PHE A 122 0.09 11.65 -17.94
N TYR A 123 -0.15 12.86 -18.46
CA TYR A 123 -1.40 13.17 -19.18
C TYR A 123 -1.53 12.34 -20.46
N SER A 124 -0.48 12.22 -21.25
CA SER A 124 -0.52 11.40 -22.47
C SER A 124 -0.85 9.94 -22.14
N ALA A 125 -0.22 9.36 -21.12
CA ALA A 125 -0.52 8.00 -20.69
C ALA A 125 -1.96 7.83 -20.19
N THR A 126 -2.49 8.81 -19.42
CA THR A 126 -3.88 8.75 -18.93
C THR A 126 -4.89 8.97 -20.03
N ILE A 127 -4.59 9.78 -21.07
CA ILE A 127 -5.45 9.97 -22.25
C ILE A 127 -5.48 8.70 -23.11
N LEU A 128 -4.32 8.08 -23.37
CA LEU A 128 -4.24 6.82 -24.11
C LEU A 128 -5.02 5.69 -23.44
N LEU A 129 -5.06 5.65 -22.11
CA LEU A 129 -5.87 4.71 -21.34
C LEU A 129 -7.17 5.33 -20.80
N GLY A 130 -7.70 6.37 -21.43
CA GLY A 130 -8.75 7.24 -20.91
C GLY A 130 -10.01 6.50 -20.47
N ARG A 131 -10.48 5.52 -21.25
CA ARG A 131 -11.63 4.68 -20.86
C ARG A 131 -11.35 3.92 -19.56
N SER A 132 -10.20 3.26 -19.46
CA SER A 132 -9.80 2.51 -18.26
C SER A 132 -9.62 3.44 -17.06
N TRP A 133 -9.04 4.61 -17.28
CA TRP A 133 -8.85 5.64 -16.24
C TRP A 133 -10.18 6.13 -15.68
N LEU A 134 -11.17 6.40 -16.52
CA LEU A 134 -12.51 6.80 -16.08
C LEU A 134 -13.25 5.64 -15.40
N THR A 135 -13.11 4.42 -15.91
CA THR A 135 -13.69 3.21 -15.29
C THR A 135 -13.20 3.03 -13.85
N MET A 136 -11.94 3.40 -13.55
CA MET A 136 -11.41 3.33 -12.19
C MET A 136 -12.26 4.11 -11.17
N LEU A 137 -12.82 5.28 -11.54
CA LEU A 137 -13.70 6.05 -10.66
C LEU A 137 -14.99 5.29 -10.35
N GLY A 138 -15.57 4.65 -11.36
CA GLY A 138 -16.75 3.80 -11.18
C GLY A 138 -16.47 2.59 -10.29
N LEU A 139 -15.35 1.88 -10.54
CA LEU A 139 -14.92 0.75 -9.72
C LEU A 139 -14.70 1.15 -8.25
N LEU A 140 -14.06 2.30 -8.02
CA LEU A 140 -13.81 2.83 -6.69
C LEU A 140 -15.12 3.18 -5.97
N THR A 141 -16.06 3.81 -6.67
CA THR A 141 -17.38 4.14 -6.14
C THR A 141 -18.13 2.87 -5.73
N VAL A 142 -18.19 1.87 -6.60
CA VAL A 142 -18.84 0.58 -6.30
C VAL A 142 -18.15 -0.11 -5.11
N ALA A 143 -16.81 -0.17 -5.09
CA ALA A 143 -16.07 -0.78 -3.99
C ALA A 143 -16.32 -0.05 -2.66
N TYR A 144 -16.49 1.27 -2.68
CA TYR A 144 -16.79 2.06 -1.50
C TYR A 144 -18.20 1.78 -0.96
N PHE A 145 -19.22 1.77 -1.83
CA PHE A 145 -20.58 1.39 -1.43
C PHE A 145 -20.66 -0.06 -0.95
N LEU A 146 -19.94 -0.96 -1.60
CA LEU A 146 -19.88 -2.36 -1.20
C LEU A 146 -19.28 -2.52 0.22
N ASN A 147 -18.36 -1.65 0.63
CA ASN A 147 -17.84 -1.64 2.00
C ASN A 147 -18.94 -1.41 3.05
N TYR A 148 -19.92 -0.54 2.78
CA TYR A 148 -21.04 -0.32 3.68
C TYR A 148 -21.97 -1.55 3.75
N ILE A 149 -22.18 -2.23 2.62
CA ILE A 149 -22.95 -3.48 2.56
C ILE A 149 -22.26 -4.57 3.40
N VAL A 150 -20.94 -4.72 3.23
CA VAL A 150 -20.12 -5.66 4.00
C VAL A 150 -20.24 -5.35 5.50
N LYS A 151 -20.06 -4.09 5.88
CA LYS A 151 -20.12 -3.63 7.27
C LYS A 151 -21.48 -3.91 7.88
N ARG A 152 -22.58 -3.62 7.16
CA ARG A 152 -23.96 -3.87 7.62
C ARG A 152 -24.20 -5.36 7.81
N ARG A 153 -23.90 -6.19 6.80
CA ARG A 153 -24.10 -7.64 6.89
C ARG A 153 -23.33 -8.31 8.02
N LEU A 154 -22.09 -7.84 8.26
CA LEU A 154 -21.28 -8.34 9.40
C LEU A 154 -21.86 -7.92 10.74
N LYS A 155 -22.46 -6.72 10.83
CA LYS A 155 -23.17 -6.27 12.04
C LYS A 155 -24.41 -7.10 12.33
N ASP A 156 -25.11 -7.52 11.28
CA ASP A 156 -26.32 -8.35 11.36
C ASP A 156 -25.99 -9.87 11.56
N GLY A 157 -24.72 -10.20 11.87
CA GLY A 157 -24.28 -11.59 12.13
C GLY A 157 -24.03 -12.43 10.87
N GLY A 158 -24.14 -11.86 9.67
CA GLY A 158 -23.89 -12.56 8.42
C GLY A 158 -22.41 -12.71 8.07
N THR A 159 -22.10 -13.59 7.12
CA THR A 159 -20.74 -13.80 6.57
C THR A 159 -20.70 -13.41 5.09
N PRO A 160 -20.53 -12.11 4.74
CA PRO A 160 -20.64 -11.61 3.37
C PRO A 160 -19.41 -11.93 2.52
N LEU A 161 -19.01 -13.20 2.42
CA LEU A 161 -17.81 -13.62 1.70
C LEU A 161 -17.80 -13.15 0.25
N LEU A 162 -18.91 -13.33 -0.49
CA LEU A 162 -18.98 -12.91 -1.89
C LEU A 162 -18.77 -11.39 -2.04
N ALA A 163 -19.37 -10.59 -1.16
CA ALA A 163 -19.21 -9.15 -1.21
C ALA A 163 -17.77 -8.71 -0.93
N VAL A 164 -17.07 -9.36 0.02
CA VAL A 164 -15.66 -9.10 0.31
C VAL A 164 -14.76 -9.54 -0.85
N LEU A 165 -15.06 -10.67 -1.50
CA LEU A 165 -14.32 -11.14 -2.68
C LEU A 165 -14.49 -10.18 -3.86
N VAL A 166 -15.71 -9.74 -4.15
CA VAL A 166 -15.97 -8.75 -5.20
C VAL A 166 -15.26 -7.44 -4.89
N GLN A 167 -15.31 -6.97 -3.64
CA GLN A 167 -14.60 -5.76 -3.23
C GLN A 167 -13.07 -5.90 -3.43
N ALA A 168 -12.49 -7.04 -3.09
CA ALA A 168 -11.07 -7.31 -3.32
C ALA A 168 -10.72 -7.29 -4.81
N LEU A 169 -11.55 -7.91 -5.67
CA LEU A 169 -11.38 -7.90 -7.13
C LEU A 169 -11.47 -6.49 -7.71
N LEU A 170 -12.39 -5.65 -7.22
CA LEU A 170 -12.51 -4.25 -7.64
C LEU A 170 -11.24 -3.46 -7.30
N PHE A 171 -10.71 -3.61 -6.08
CA PHE A 171 -9.45 -2.95 -5.72
C PHE A 171 -8.25 -3.48 -6.50
N LEU A 172 -8.18 -4.79 -6.77
CA LEU A 172 -7.14 -5.37 -7.61
C LEU A 172 -7.22 -4.83 -9.06
N ALA A 173 -8.42 -4.67 -9.61
CA ALA A 173 -8.61 -4.05 -10.93
C ALA A 173 -8.17 -2.58 -10.95
N ILE A 174 -8.51 -1.81 -9.92
CA ILE A 174 -8.05 -0.41 -9.78
C ILE A 174 -6.52 -0.34 -9.77
N VAL A 175 -5.86 -1.21 -8.99
CA VAL A 175 -4.40 -1.28 -8.95
C VAL A 175 -3.82 -1.68 -10.30
N GLY A 176 -4.47 -2.61 -11.04
CA GLY A 176 -4.07 -2.98 -12.38
C GLY A 176 -4.07 -1.80 -13.35
N ILE A 177 -5.12 -0.98 -13.34
CA ILE A 177 -5.21 0.25 -14.14
C ILE A 177 -4.10 1.23 -13.74
N GLN A 178 -3.87 1.44 -12.45
CA GLN A 178 -2.82 2.33 -11.95
C GLN A 178 -1.41 1.87 -12.34
N VAL A 179 -1.17 0.56 -12.31
CA VAL A 179 0.11 -0.01 -12.76
C VAL A 179 0.27 0.15 -14.28
N ALA A 180 -0.80 -0.05 -15.08
CA ALA A 180 -0.77 0.18 -16.52
C ALA A 180 -0.39 1.63 -16.86
N VAL A 181 -1.04 2.62 -16.25
CA VAL A 181 -0.67 4.03 -16.41
C VAL A 181 0.77 4.28 -15.93
N SER A 182 1.18 3.65 -14.81
CA SER A 182 2.53 3.78 -14.27
C SER A 182 3.61 3.20 -15.19
N VAL A 183 3.32 2.16 -15.94
CA VAL A 183 4.23 1.61 -16.95
C VAL A 183 4.26 2.55 -18.16
N LEU A 184 3.08 2.91 -18.66
CA LEU A 184 2.95 3.64 -19.93
C LEU A 184 3.56 5.05 -19.87
N HIS A 185 3.41 5.80 -18.76
CA HIS A 185 3.99 7.14 -18.67
C HIS A 185 5.53 7.15 -18.60
N GLN A 186 6.14 6.02 -18.26
CA GLN A 186 7.59 5.85 -18.27
C GLN A 186 8.12 5.36 -19.63
N ARG A 187 7.23 4.95 -20.56
CA ARG A 187 7.57 4.31 -21.82
C ARG A 187 6.90 4.98 -23.01
N PRO A 188 7.32 6.24 -23.33
CA PRO A 188 6.77 6.96 -24.48
C PRO A 188 6.90 6.21 -25.81
N GLU A 189 7.93 5.37 -25.96
CA GLU A 189 8.15 4.54 -27.15
C GLU A 189 7.02 3.53 -27.41
N ARG A 190 6.19 3.22 -26.42
CA ARG A 190 5.05 2.32 -26.55
C ARG A 190 3.72 3.00 -26.87
N TRP A 191 3.67 4.32 -26.87
CA TRP A 191 2.42 5.06 -27.04
C TRP A 191 1.71 4.77 -28.35
N GLY A 192 2.45 4.65 -29.47
CA GLY A 192 1.87 4.28 -30.76
C GLY A 192 1.13 2.94 -30.72
N ALA A 193 1.79 1.90 -30.18
CA ALA A 193 1.18 0.57 -30.09
C ALA A 193 -0.05 0.54 -29.14
N VAL A 194 -0.03 1.36 -28.07
CA VAL A 194 -1.15 1.45 -27.11
C VAL A 194 -2.30 2.28 -27.68
N SER A 195 -2.02 3.29 -28.52
CA SER A 195 -3.05 4.03 -29.26
C SER A 195 -3.93 3.12 -30.08
N ASP A 196 -3.32 2.16 -30.80
CA ASP A 196 -4.03 1.19 -31.63
C ASP A 196 -4.72 0.09 -30.81
N ARG A 197 -4.05 -0.35 -29.74
CA ARG A 197 -4.52 -1.45 -28.87
C ARG A 197 -4.25 -1.12 -27.40
N PRO A 198 -5.18 -0.46 -26.68
CA PRO A 198 -4.97 0.00 -25.30
C PRO A 198 -4.51 -1.10 -24.33
N TRP A 199 -4.99 -2.33 -24.50
CA TRP A 199 -4.62 -3.46 -23.64
C TRP A 199 -3.22 -4.03 -23.91
N SER A 200 -2.52 -3.60 -24.98
CA SER A 200 -1.15 -4.02 -25.27
C SER A 200 -0.16 -3.64 -24.15
N VAL A 201 -0.50 -2.67 -23.30
CA VAL A 201 0.29 -2.31 -22.11
C VAL A 201 0.42 -3.47 -21.12
N LEU A 202 -0.57 -4.37 -21.05
CA LEU A 202 -0.53 -5.55 -20.18
C LEU A 202 0.55 -6.56 -20.61
N GLY A 203 0.94 -6.56 -21.90
CA GLY A 203 2.04 -7.35 -22.43
C GLY A 203 3.42 -6.75 -22.18
N ASP A 204 3.54 -5.64 -21.48
CA ASP A 204 4.85 -5.11 -21.08
C ASP A 204 5.51 -6.02 -20.04
N PRO A 205 6.78 -6.44 -20.25
CA PRO A 205 7.48 -7.34 -19.31
C PRO A 205 7.50 -6.85 -17.87
N VAL A 206 7.47 -5.53 -17.65
CA VAL A 206 7.50 -4.90 -16.34
C VAL A 206 6.11 -4.88 -15.68
N PHE A 207 5.02 -5.05 -16.43
CA PHE A 207 3.67 -4.91 -15.91
C PHE A 207 3.37 -5.93 -14.79
N VAL A 208 3.50 -7.21 -15.09
CA VAL A 208 3.14 -8.30 -14.16
C VAL A 208 3.97 -8.25 -12.87
N PRO A 209 5.33 -8.22 -12.92
CA PRO A 209 6.12 -8.18 -11.69
C PRO A 209 5.87 -6.91 -10.87
N ARG A 210 5.64 -5.75 -11.51
CA ARG A 210 5.29 -4.51 -10.80
C ARG A 210 3.93 -4.61 -10.11
N TYR A 211 2.94 -5.19 -10.78
CA TYR A 211 1.61 -5.41 -10.22
C TYR A 211 1.66 -6.34 -9.00
N LEU A 212 2.32 -7.48 -9.14
CA LEU A 212 2.49 -8.45 -8.04
C LEU A 212 3.26 -7.84 -6.86
N HIS A 213 4.35 -7.12 -7.14
CA HIS A 213 5.14 -6.46 -6.10
C HIS A 213 4.29 -5.47 -5.30
N PHE A 214 3.41 -4.73 -5.96
CA PHE A 214 2.51 -3.77 -5.33
C PHE A 214 1.46 -4.46 -4.46
N VAL A 215 0.83 -5.53 -4.96
CA VAL A 215 -0.17 -6.31 -4.20
C VAL A 215 0.46 -6.96 -2.97
N LEU A 216 1.66 -7.55 -3.12
CA LEU A 216 2.39 -8.14 -2.02
C LEU A 216 2.77 -7.10 -0.96
N ALA A 217 3.17 -5.88 -1.37
CA ALA A 217 3.45 -4.80 -0.44
C ALA A 217 2.21 -4.42 0.39
N ALA A 218 1.04 -4.39 -0.23
CA ALA A 218 -0.21 -4.11 0.47
C ALA A 218 -0.55 -5.21 1.50
N VAL A 219 -0.38 -6.48 1.14
CA VAL A 219 -0.59 -7.61 2.06
C VAL A 219 0.41 -7.59 3.21
N ALA A 220 1.70 -7.34 2.93
CA ALA A 220 2.74 -7.25 3.94
C ALA A 220 2.44 -6.14 4.96
N MET A 221 2.10 -4.94 4.47
CA MET A 221 1.77 -3.79 5.30
C MET A 221 0.53 -4.05 6.15
N ALA A 222 -0.57 -4.54 5.55
CA ALA A 222 -1.81 -4.80 6.28
C ALA A 222 -1.65 -5.92 7.33
N GLY A 223 -0.90 -6.97 7.02
CA GLY A 223 -0.59 -8.05 7.96
C GLY A 223 0.21 -7.56 9.16
N GLY A 224 1.24 -6.75 8.91
CA GLY A 224 2.05 -6.14 9.96
C GLY A 224 1.24 -5.16 10.83
N VAL A 225 0.42 -4.29 10.23
CA VAL A 225 -0.48 -3.36 10.96
C VAL A 225 -1.46 -4.14 11.83
N LEU A 226 -2.08 -5.20 11.32
CA LEU A 226 -2.99 -6.05 12.07
C LEU A 226 -2.30 -6.64 13.31
N ALA A 227 -1.12 -7.25 13.12
CA ALA A 227 -0.35 -7.86 14.21
C ALA A 227 0.06 -6.82 15.26
N TRP A 228 0.62 -5.70 14.82
CA TRP A 228 1.08 -4.64 15.71
C TRP A 228 -0.06 -4.02 16.53
N TRP A 229 -1.20 -3.74 15.88
CA TRP A 229 -2.34 -3.11 16.53
C TRP A 229 -2.98 -4.01 17.60
N ARG A 230 -3.09 -5.33 17.32
CA ARG A 230 -3.60 -6.33 18.27
C ARG A 230 -2.67 -6.50 19.46
N MET A 231 -1.37 -6.64 19.20
CA MET A 231 -0.39 -6.78 20.29
C MET A 231 -0.31 -5.56 21.19
N ARG A 232 -0.53 -4.34 20.68
CA ARG A 232 -0.63 -3.14 21.53
C ARG A 232 -1.81 -3.17 22.50
N ARG A 233 -2.83 -3.96 22.21
CA ARG A 233 -3.99 -4.18 23.09
C ARG A 233 -3.79 -5.32 24.08
N GLY A 234 -2.61 -5.92 24.11
CA GLY A 234 -2.31 -7.06 24.99
C GLY A 234 -2.92 -8.38 24.49
N GLU A 235 -3.39 -8.42 23.25
CA GLU A 235 -3.99 -9.60 22.65
C GLU A 235 -2.91 -10.34 21.87
N PHE A 236 -2.66 -11.60 22.24
CA PHE A 236 -1.76 -12.51 21.50
C PHE A 236 -2.58 -13.73 21.09
N ASP A 237 -3.24 -13.63 19.97
CA ASP A 237 -4.18 -14.62 19.46
C ASP A 237 -3.87 -15.08 18.04
N GLY A 238 -4.71 -15.96 17.50
CA GLY A 238 -4.60 -16.46 16.14
C GLY A 238 -4.62 -15.36 15.06
N GLU A 239 -5.24 -14.19 15.30
CA GLU A 239 -5.24 -13.07 14.36
C GLU A 239 -3.87 -12.40 14.29
N VAL A 240 -3.15 -12.26 15.41
CA VAL A 240 -1.76 -11.75 15.43
C VAL A 240 -0.87 -12.67 14.61
N ARG A 241 -0.94 -13.98 14.88
CA ARG A 241 -0.16 -14.98 14.13
C ARG A 241 -0.49 -14.97 12.64
N PHE A 242 -1.76 -14.86 12.28
CA PHE A 242 -2.20 -14.71 10.89
C PHE A 242 -1.62 -13.48 10.23
N GLY A 243 -1.67 -12.31 10.91
CA GLY A 243 -1.09 -11.07 10.42
C GLY A 243 0.43 -11.17 10.21
N ILE A 244 1.17 -11.76 11.16
CA ILE A 244 2.62 -11.97 11.04
C ILE A 244 2.93 -12.92 9.88
N GLN A 245 2.19 -14.03 9.73
CA GLN A 245 2.39 -14.98 8.65
C GLN A 245 2.13 -14.36 7.27
N ALA A 246 1.08 -13.54 7.16
CA ALA A 246 0.77 -12.81 5.94
C ALA A 246 1.87 -11.79 5.61
N ALA A 247 2.32 -11.02 6.60
CA ALA A 247 3.41 -10.05 6.42
C ALA A 247 4.71 -10.75 6.01
N LEU A 248 5.10 -11.83 6.70
CA LEU A 248 6.31 -12.60 6.41
C LEU A 248 6.26 -13.20 5.01
N GLY A 249 5.19 -13.92 4.68
CA GLY A 249 5.06 -14.57 3.37
C GLY A 249 5.04 -13.57 2.22
N ALA A 250 4.30 -12.47 2.37
CA ALA A 250 4.25 -11.42 1.35
C ALA A 250 5.61 -10.72 1.19
N THR A 251 6.30 -10.37 2.29
CA THR A 251 7.63 -9.72 2.22
C THR A 251 8.67 -10.68 1.63
N ALA A 252 8.64 -11.96 1.98
CA ALA A 252 9.54 -12.95 1.40
C ALA A 252 9.33 -13.12 -0.11
N LEU A 253 8.07 -13.14 -0.58
CA LEU A 253 7.74 -13.22 -2.01
C LEU A 253 8.11 -11.93 -2.77
N GLN A 254 8.20 -10.79 -2.09
CA GLN A 254 8.64 -9.55 -2.74
C GLN A 254 10.09 -9.60 -3.23
N LEU A 255 10.96 -10.40 -2.62
CA LEU A 255 12.36 -10.53 -3.07
C LEU A 255 12.44 -11.13 -4.48
N PRO A 256 11.94 -12.35 -4.76
CA PRO A 256 12.00 -12.90 -6.13
C PRO A 256 11.20 -12.06 -7.13
N VAL A 257 10.04 -11.50 -6.74
CA VAL A 257 9.25 -10.62 -7.62
C VAL A 257 9.98 -9.30 -7.89
N GLY A 258 10.69 -8.74 -6.90
CA GLY A 258 11.52 -7.55 -7.08
C GLY A 258 12.69 -7.78 -8.02
N PHE A 259 13.38 -8.91 -7.90
CA PHE A 259 14.43 -9.30 -8.87
C PHE A 259 13.85 -9.54 -10.25
N TRP A 260 12.70 -10.22 -10.37
CA TRP A 260 12.01 -10.33 -11.67
C TRP A 260 11.72 -8.96 -12.27
N MET A 261 11.23 -8.00 -11.48
CA MET A 261 10.99 -6.64 -11.95
C MET A 261 12.26 -5.95 -12.44
N LEU A 262 13.41 -6.14 -11.76
CA LEU A 262 14.70 -5.58 -12.19
C LEU A 262 15.15 -6.19 -13.52
N PHE A 263 15.06 -7.51 -13.68
CA PHE A 263 15.44 -8.20 -14.93
C PHE A 263 14.47 -7.91 -16.09
N ALA A 264 13.23 -7.54 -15.80
CA ALA A 264 12.25 -7.12 -16.81
C ALA A 264 12.48 -5.68 -17.33
N LEU A 265 13.36 -4.90 -16.70
CA LEU A 265 13.68 -3.53 -17.16
C LEU A 265 14.40 -3.59 -18.52
N PRO A 266 14.15 -2.61 -19.42
CA PRO A 266 14.98 -2.44 -20.59
C PRO A 266 16.46 -2.33 -20.19
N ARG A 267 17.35 -2.99 -20.94
CA ARG A 267 18.78 -3.04 -20.63
C ARG A 267 19.41 -1.66 -20.40
N GLU A 268 19.05 -0.70 -21.25
CA GLU A 268 19.56 0.67 -21.15
C GLU A 268 19.14 1.36 -19.85
N VAL A 269 17.89 1.14 -19.44
CA VAL A 269 17.35 1.68 -18.19
C VAL A 269 18.02 1.03 -16.98
N LEU A 270 18.19 -0.30 -17.00
CA LEU A 270 18.87 -1.01 -15.92
C LEU A 270 20.33 -0.55 -15.80
N LEU A 271 21.07 -0.47 -16.90
CA LEU A 271 22.45 0.01 -16.91
C LEU A 271 22.54 1.50 -16.51
N GLY A 272 21.64 2.34 -16.97
CA GLY A 272 21.54 3.74 -16.59
C GLY A 272 21.27 3.91 -15.10
N PHE A 273 20.38 3.09 -14.53
CA PHE A 273 20.10 3.06 -13.11
C PHE A 273 21.32 2.63 -12.28
N MET A 274 22.04 1.57 -12.71
CA MET A 274 23.24 1.08 -12.05
C MET A 274 24.41 2.08 -12.14
N LYS A 275 24.56 2.78 -13.27
CA LYS A 275 25.61 3.78 -13.49
C LYS A 275 25.33 5.12 -12.82
N GLY A 276 24.11 5.37 -12.36
CA GLY A 276 23.69 6.63 -11.72
C GLY A 276 24.37 6.93 -10.38
N GLY A 277 25.27 6.08 -9.93
CA GLY A 277 26.08 6.25 -8.74
C GLY A 277 25.34 5.95 -7.42
N PRO A 278 25.94 6.30 -6.28
CA PRO A 278 25.37 5.99 -4.96
C PRO A 278 23.97 6.57 -4.75
N GLY A 279 23.66 7.72 -5.32
CA GLY A 279 22.35 8.37 -5.18
C GLY A 279 21.20 7.54 -5.73
N THR A 280 21.41 6.75 -6.78
CA THR A 280 20.37 5.89 -7.37
C THR A 280 20.32 4.50 -6.76
N MET A 281 21.47 3.90 -6.47
CA MET A 281 21.57 2.53 -5.97
C MET A 281 21.33 2.39 -4.46
N MET A 282 21.72 3.39 -3.67
CA MET A 282 21.63 3.34 -2.21
C MET A 282 20.21 3.10 -1.68
N PRO A 283 19.14 3.77 -2.16
CA PRO A 283 17.79 3.49 -1.70
C PRO A 283 17.33 2.07 -2.03
N LEU A 284 17.69 1.52 -3.20
CA LEU A 284 17.40 0.14 -3.55
C LEU A 284 18.12 -0.83 -2.62
N THR A 285 19.42 -0.65 -2.44
CA THR A 285 20.24 -1.53 -1.58
C THR A 285 19.75 -1.51 -0.14
N LEU A 286 19.54 -0.32 0.43
CA LEU A 286 18.98 -0.19 1.77
C LEU A 286 17.57 -0.77 1.88
N GLY A 287 16.75 -0.61 0.83
CA GLY A 287 15.42 -1.18 0.78
C GLY A 287 15.44 -2.72 0.77
N ILE A 288 16.37 -3.34 0.06
CA ILE A 288 16.57 -4.80 0.11
C ILE A 288 17.06 -5.23 1.49
N LEU A 289 18.05 -4.55 2.06
CA LEU A 289 18.59 -4.89 3.38
C LEU A 289 17.53 -4.74 4.49
N THR A 290 16.77 -3.67 4.50
CA THR A 290 15.68 -3.46 5.47
C THR A 290 14.55 -4.47 5.25
N GLY A 291 14.26 -4.86 4.01
CA GLY A 291 13.29 -5.91 3.68
C GLY A 291 13.74 -7.29 4.21
N VAL A 292 14.99 -7.67 4.01
CA VAL A 292 15.59 -8.89 4.57
C VAL A 292 15.56 -8.84 6.11
N GLY A 293 15.92 -7.70 6.69
CA GLY A 293 15.79 -7.46 8.14
C GLY A 293 14.36 -7.62 8.64
N ALA A 294 13.37 -7.10 7.90
CA ALA A 294 11.95 -7.28 8.23
C ALA A 294 11.53 -8.76 8.20
N ILE A 295 11.97 -9.53 7.19
CA ILE A 295 11.73 -10.98 7.11
C ILE A 295 12.31 -11.70 8.35
N ALA A 296 13.57 -11.42 8.71
CA ALA A 296 14.21 -12.03 9.87
C ALA A 296 13.45 -11.72 11.17
N VAL A 297 13.08 -10.44 11.38
CA VAL A 297 12.34 -10.03 12.58
C VAL A 297 10.93 -10.62 12.61
N LEU A 298 10.21 -10.66 11.46
CA LEU A 298 8.89 -11.29 11.36
C LEU A 298 8.96 -12.81 11.62
N ALA A 299 10.00 -13.49 11.17
CA ALA A 299 10.22 -14.90 11.47
C ALA A 299 10.42 -15.13 12.98
N LEU A 300 11.22 -14.27 13.64
CA LEU A 300 11.38 -14.29 15.10
C LEU A 300 10.06 -14.02 15.84
N CYS A 301 9.16 -13.21 15.28
CA CYS A 301 7.84 -12.96 15.86
C CYS A 301 6.92 -14.20 15.87
N LEU A 302 7.22 -15.24 15.09
CA LEU A 302 6.48 -16.51 15.12
C LEU A 302 6.98 -17.47 16.22
N SER A 303 8.09 -17.15 16.87
CA SER A 303 8.64 -17.94 17.96
C SER A 303 7.85 -17.73 19.27
N PRO A 304 7.92 -18.67 20.24
CA PRO A 304 7.30 -18.50 21.56
C PRO A 304 7.85 -17.32 22.36
N LEU A 305 9.03 -16.81 22.00
CA LEU A 305 9.71 -15.67 22.65
C LEU A 305 9.30 -14.30 22.07
N ALA A 306 8.28 -14.26 21.21
CA ALA A 306 7.85 -13.04 20.56
C ALA A 306 7.36 -11.98 21.56
N LYS A 307 8.02 -10.83 21.59
CA LYS A 307 7.64 -9.69 22.42
C LYS A 307 6.96 -8.61 21.55
N PRO A 308 6.03 -7.78 22.12
CA PRO A 308 5.40 -6.69 21.38
C PRO A 308 6.39 -5.72 20.74
N ARG A 309 7.56 -5.50 21.36
CA ARG A 309 8.65 -4.67 20.82
C ARG A 309 9.17 -5.19 19.48
N LEU A 310 9.25 -6.53 19.33
CA LEU A 310 9.75 -7.16 18.11
C LEU A 310 8.82 -6.90 16.91
N VAL A 311 7.50 -7.01 17.12
CA VAL A 311 6.51 -6.69 16.08
C VAL A 311 6.55 -5.22 15.69
N ARG A 312 6.80 -4.32 16.67
CA ARG A 312 6.99 -2.90 16.37
C ARG A 312 8.21 -2.69 15.47
N HIS A 313 9.36 -3.31 15.77
CA HIS A 313 10.56 -3.21 14.92
C HIS A 313 10.34 -3.81 13.53
N ALA A 314 9.61 -4.93 13.42
CA ALA A 314 9.20 -5.47 12.12
C ALA A 314 8.40 -4.44 11.31
N MET A 315 7.46 -3.73 11.95
CA MET A 315 6.68 -2.68 11.31
C MET A 315 7.53 -1.48 10.89
N GLU A 316 8.42 -1.02 11.76
CA GLU A 316 9.36 0.07 11.46
C GLU A 316 10.21 -0.25 10.23
N LEU A 317 10.74 -1.48 10.16
CA LEU A 317 11.49 -1.97 8.99
C LEU A 317 10.61 -2.06 7.74
N THR A 318 9.39 -2.59 7.85
CA THR A 318 8.46 -2.71 6.70
C THR A 318 8.10 -1.32 6.14
N VAL A 319 7.81 -0.35 7.01
CA VAL A 319 7.52 1.04 6.59
C VAL A 319 8.77 1.68 5.98
N GLY A 320 9.94 1.50 6.61
CA GLY A 320 11.22 1.99 6.08
C GLY A 320 11.52 1.42 4.70
N THR A 321 11.34 0.11 4.50
CA THR A 321 11.47 -0.55 3.19
C THR A 321 10.53 0.07 2.17
N MET A 322 9.26 0.31 2.53
CA MET A 322 8.30 0.94 1.63
C MET A 322 8.74 2.35 1.21
N VAL A 323 9.21 3.18 2.14
CA VAL A 323 9.72 4.53 1.83
C VAL A 323 10.91 4.46 0.87
N LEU A 324 11.87 3.59 1.14
CA LEU A 324 13.05 3.39 0.29
C LEU A 324 12.66 2.90 -1.12
N MET A 325 11.66 2.02 -1.23
CA MET A 325 11.14 1.57 -2.53
C MET A 325 10.38 2.68 -3.28
N VAL A 326 9.70 3.59 -2.58
CA VAL A 326 9.09 4.78 -3.20
C VAL A 326 10.17 5.69 -3.78
N ILE A 327 11.26 5.93 -3.04
CA ILE A 327 12.41 6.72 -3.51
C ILE A 327 13.06 6.03 -4.73
N THR A 328 13.33 4.72 -4.63
CA THR A 328 13.89 3.92 -5.73
C THR A 328 13.04 4.02 -7.00
N ARG A 329 11.71 3.87 -6.86
CA ARG A 329 10.77 4.01 -7.99
C ARG A 329 10.81 5.41 -8.59
N HIS A 330 10.96 6.44 -7.77
CA HIS A 330 11.07 7.82 -8.24
C HIS A 330 12.35 8.03 -9.04
N GLN A 331 13.48 7.55 -8.56
CA GLN A 331 14.77 7.63 -9.25
C GLN A 331 14.76 6.85 -10.58
N LEU A 332 14.18 5.63 -10.55
CA LEU A 332 14.02 4.80 -11.77
C LEU A 332 13.19 5.53 -12.83
N ARG A 333 12.14 6.26 -12.44
CA ARG A 333 11.38 7.12 -13.37
C ARG A 333 12.27 8.18 -14.00
N GLY A 334 13.15 8.82 -13.21
CA GLY A 334 14.10 9.80 -13.72
C GLY A 334 15.02 9.20 -14.79
N VAL A 335 15.49 7.97 -14.59
CA VAL A 335 16.32 7.25 -15.58
C VAL A 335 15.53 6.94 -16.85
N TYR A 336 14.30 6.43 -16.74
CA TYR A 336 13.43 6.16 -17.91
C TYR A 336 13.21 7.40 -18.76
N LEU A 337 12.98 8.54 -18.13
CA LEU A 337 12.62 9.77 -18.82
C LEU A 337 13.82 10.69 -19.12
N ALA A 338 15.05 10.28 -18.75
CA ALA A 338 16.22 11.11 -18.88
C ALA A 338 16.50 11.59 -20.31
N VAL A 339 16.26 10.73 -21.31
CA VAL A 339 16.46 11.07 -22.72
C VAL A 339 15.44 12.10 -23.21
N GLU A 340 14.16 11.87 -22.88
CA GLU A 340 13.05 12.72 -23.31
C GLU A 340 12.95 14.03 -22.51
N ASN A 341 13.56 14.07 -21.31
CA ASN A 341 13.57 15.24 -20.43
C ASN A 341 14.81 16.15 -20.64
N ARG A 342 15.71 15.81 -21.56
CA ARG A 342 16.85 16.67 -21.86
C ARG A 342 16.38 18.04 -22.34
N GLY A 343 16.79 19.10 -21.66
CA GLY A 343 16.38 20.47 -21.95
C GLY A 343 15.05 20.91 -21.33
N ALA A 344 14.39 20.08 -20.54
CA ALA A 344 13.14 20.38 -19.86
C ALA A 344 13.31 21.10 -18.51
N SER A 345 14.46 21.71 -18.25
CA SER A 345 14.65 22.58 -17.09
C SER A 345 13.88 23.89 -17.32
N GLY A 346 12.60 23.88 -17.02
CA GLY A 346 11.78 25.07 -17.01
C GLY A 346 12.33 26.13 -16.06
N ALA A 347 12.05 27.40 -16.33
CA ALA A 347 12.34 28.48 -15.41
C ALA A 347 11.70 28.16 -14.04
N VAL A 348 12.39 28.48 -12.96
CA VAL A 348 11.87 28.34 -11.59
C VAL A 348 11.50 29.74 -11.09
N VAL A 349 10.23 29.95 -10.80
CA VAL A 349 9.72 31.17 -10.15
C VAL A 349 9.11 30.77 -8.81
N PRO A 350 9.86 30.80 -7.71
CA PRO A 350 9.39 30.28 -6.44
C PRO A 350 8.16 31.04 -5.91
N GLN A 351 7.09 30.29 -5.66
CA GLN A 351 5.85 30.79 -5.06
C GLN A 351 5.81 30.37 -3.58
N TRP A 352 6.68 30.96 -2.77
CA TRP A 352 6.85 30.59 -1.36
C TRP A 352 5.57 30.68 -0.54
N GLY A 353 4.65 31.62 -0.85
CA GLY A 353 3.36 31.72 -0.19
C GLY A 353 2.49 30.48 -0.42
N VAL A 354 2.43 29.98 -1.66
CA VAL A 354 1.67 28.77 -2.02
C VAL A 354 2.29 27.53 -1.37
N ILE A 355 3.62 27.41 -1.42
CA ILE A 355 4.36 26.30 -0.79
C ILE A 355 4.15 26.32 0.73
N GLY A 356 4.25 27.51 1.35
CA GLY A 356 4.02 27.67 2.79
C GLY A 356 2.60 27.29 3.21
N LEU A 357 1.60 27.74 2.46
CA LEU A 357 0.19 27.35 2.70
C LEU A 357 -0.01 25.83 2.57
N PHE A 358 0.56 25.21 1.53
CA PHE A 358 0.50 23.77 1.34
C PHE A 358 1.12 23.01 2.52
N LEU A 359 2.31 23.42 2.98
CA LEU A 359 2.97 22.79 4.12
C LEU A 359 2.17 22.95 5.42
N LEU A 360 1.59 24.13 5.64
CA LEU A 360 0.72 24.40 6.79
C LEU A 360 -0.51 23.49 6.79
N CYS A 361 -1.18 23.34 5.65
CA CYS A 361 -2.31 22.42 5.50
C CYS A 361 -1.88 20.96 5.72
N LEU A 362 -0.76 20.55 5.16
CA LEU A 362 -0.23 19.19 5.32
C LEU A 362 0.07 18.86 6.78
N LEU A 363 0.74 19.78 7.49
CA LEU A 363 1.04 19.64 8.91
C LEU A 363 -0.23 19.67 9.77
N GLY A 364 -1.19 20.53 9.44
CA GLY A 364 -2.50 20.59 10.10
C GLY A 364 -3.25 19.27 10.01
N VAL A 365 -3.32 18.68 8.80
CA VAL A 365 -3.97 17.38 8.59
C VAL A 365 -3.21 16.26 9.31
N ALA A 366 -1.87 16.25 9.24
CA ALA A 366 -1.06 15.29 9.97
C ALA A 366 -1.25 15.38 11.48
N GLY A 367 -1.32 16.61 12.02
CA GLY A 367 -1.62 16.89 13.44
C GLY A 367 -3.00 16.39 13.84
N LEU A 368 -4.02 16.66 13.02
CA LEU A 368 -5.39 16.19 13.25
C LEU A 368 -5.46 14.66 13.28
N ILE A 369 -4.86 13.99 12.33
CA ILE A 369 -4.78 12.51 12.29
C ILE A 369 -4.05 12.00 13.53
N GLY A 370 -2.93 12.61 13.91
CA GLY A 370 -2.19 12.27 15.12
C GLY A 370 -3.04 12.41 16.39
N MET A 371 -3.84 13.47 16.49
CA MET A 371 -4.78 13.66 17.61
C MET A 371 -5.87 12.60 17.65
N VAL A 372 -6.50 12.31 16.50
CA VAL A 372 -7.55 11.28 16.38
C VAL A 372 -7.00 9.91 16.74
N LEU A 373 -5.82 9.54 16.24
CA LEU A 373 -5.17 8.29 16.57
C LEU A 373 -4.80 8.20 18.05
N ARG A 374 -4.31 9.28 18.66
CA ARG A 374 -4.02 9.34 20.11
C ARG A 374 -5.27 9.16 20.94
N ARG A 375 -6.39 9.81 20.59
CA ARG A 375 -7.68 9.63 21.26
C ARG A 375 -8.19 8.19 21.12
N ALA A 376 -8.20 7.63 19.91
CA ALA A 376 -8.61 6.25 19.67
C ALA A 376 -7.77 5.20 20.43
N VAL A 377 -6.53 5.54 20.78
CA VAL A 377 -5.65 4.70 21.62
C VAL A 377 -5.91 4.94 23.12
N ARG A 378 -6.32 6.14 23.50
CA ARG A 378 -6.52 6.57 24.90
C ARG A 378 -7.89 6.17 25.46
N ASP A 379 -8.93 6.20 24.64
CA ASP A 379 -10.29 5.77 25.00
C ASP A 379 -10.37 4.23 25.05
N ARG A 380 -9.64 3.66 26.01
CA ARG A 380 -9.85 2.28 26.44
C ARG A 380 -11.16 2.27 27.25
N PRO A 381 -12.13 1.41 26.95
CA PRO A 381 -13.12 1.08 27.96
C PRO A 381 -12.32 0.48 29.13
N GLY A 382 -12.33 1.20 30.24
CA GLY A 382 -11.83 0.67 31.50
C GLY A 382 -12.47 -0.70 31.77
N PRO A 383 -11.83 -1.60 32.52
CA PRO A 383 -12.52 -2.78 32.99
C PRO A 383 -13.80 -2.25 33.69
N SER A 384 -14.96 -2.67 33.16
CA SER A 384 -16.25 -2.40 33.79
C SER A 384 -16.16 -2.83 35.25
N GLY A 385 -16.04 -1.84 36.14
CA GLY A 385 -16.22 -2.04 37.54
C GLY A 385 -17.70 -2.24 37.82
N ASP A 386 -18.21 -3.43 37.52
CA ASP A 386 -19.43 -3.92 38.15
C ASP A 386 -19.06 -4.72 39.37
N ALA A 387 -18.96 -3.98 40.49
CA ALA A 387 -19.02 -4.50 41.82
C ALA A 387 -19.65 -3.43 42.71
N ALA A 388 -20.96 -3.38 42.75
CA ALA A 388 -21.76 -2.96 43.88
C ALA A 388 -23.17 -3.50 43.71
#